data_6629a2bef352712b5327283b8b21affe
#
_entry.id   6629a2bef352712b5327283b8b21affe
#
_cell.length_a   1.000
_cell.length_b   1.000
_cell.length_c   1.000
_cell.angle_alpha   90.00
_cell.angle_beta   90.00
_cell.angle_gamma   90.00
#
_symmetry.space_group_name_H-M   'P 1'
#
loop_
_entity.id
_entity.type
_entity.pdbx_description
1 polymer ?
#
loop_
_entity_poly.entity_id
_entity_poly.type
_entity_poly.pdbx_seq_one_letter_code
_entity_poly.pdbx_strand_id
1 'polypeptide(L)'
;MTKIPTPIARCRRRFLQWTRVRPWTAKANKRVQFGYGLNYLIDIEYAIVVDVEATPARTYDEVAATRTMIVRTEETLGLKPNRLVADTAYGTGKFLGWLVGTGITPHIPVWDKSDREDGIFSRSDFKFDRERNVYVCPADKLLKTTGNVGRDHKLRYFTLKRDCSGCPLKPQCCPNTPSRKLTRDVEEDARDHARSFIGTPEFDRSRDERKKVEMRFAHLKTHHRFERMRLRGLSGARDEFHLAAIVQNLKTLAKHIWRPRSHVPTACLA
;
A
#
# COMPACT_ATOMS: atom_id res chain seq x y z
N MET A 1 8.69 -57.79 11.76
CA MET A 1 8.76 -57.34 10.36
C MET A 1 8.51 -55.84 10.33
N THR A 2 9.52 -55.07 10.42
CA THR A 2 9.49 -53.58 10.42
C THR A 2 9.52 -53.10 8.98
N LYS A 3 8.40 -52.47 8.51
CA LYS A 3 8.35 -51.89 7.18
C LYS A 3 9.21 -50.63 7.12
N ILE A 4 10.26 -50.68 6.34
CA ILE A 4 11.10 -49.53 5.97
C ILE A 4 10.24 -48.58 5.13
N PRO A 5 10.06 -47.31 5.50
CA PRO A 5 9.29 -46.37 4.69
C PRO A 5 10.06 -46.02 3.42
N THR A 6 9.45 -46.21 2.28
CA THR A 6 10.01 -45.96 0.96
C THR A 6 10.45 -44.51 0.74
N PRO A 7 11.55 -44.26 0.03
CA PRO A 7 12.12 -42.90 -0.20
C PRO A 7 11.15 -41.91 -0.89
N ILE A 8 10.17 -42.43 -1.58
CA ILE A 8 9.15 -41.65 -2.33
C ILE A 8 8.24 -40.83 -1.40
N ALA A 9 7.95 -41.28 -0.18
CA ALA A 9 7.10 -40.59 0.77
C ALA A 9 7.80 -39.33 1.36
N ARG A 10 9.15 -39.35 1.54
CA ARG A 10 9.93 -38.20 1.97
C ARG A 10 10.06 -37.12 0.90
N CYS A 11 10.18 -37.54 -0.36
CA CYS A 11 10.25 -36.60 -1.48
C CYS A 11 8.92 -35.86 -1.70
N ARG A 12 7.76 -36.54 -1.58
CA ARG A 12 6.44 -35.91 -1.68
C ARG A 12 6.17 -34.89 -0.56
N ARG A 13 6.57 -35.15 0.68
CA ARG A 13 6.39 -34.17 1.79
C ARG A 13 7.25 -32.93 1.61
N ARG A 14 8.49 -33.04 1.15
CA ARG A 14 9.32 -31.89 0.81
C ARG A 14 8.75 -31.10 -0.38
N PHE A 15 8.26 -31.79 -1.41
CA PHE A 15 7.67 -31.15 -2.58
C PHE A 15 6.40 -30.37 -2.23
N LEU A 16 5.55 -30.89 -1.33
CA LEU A 16 4.32 -30.22 -0.87
C LEU A 16 4.60 -29.01 0.04
N GLN A 17 5.67 -29.02 0.84
CA GLN A 17 6.11 -27.85 1.59
C GLN A 17 6.64 -26.75 0.65
N TRP A 18 7.29 -27.11 -0.43
CA TRP A 18 7.77 -26.18 -1.45
C TRP A 18 6.65 -25.55 -2.28
N THR A 19 5.55 -26.25 -2.51
CA THR A 19 4.42 -25.75 -3.28
C THR A 19 3.50 -24.81 -2.48
N ARG A 20 3.53 -24.84 -1.14
CA ARG A 20 2.74 -23.93 -0.30
C ARG A 20 3.18 -22.47 -0.32
N VAL A 21 4.40 -22.18 -0.76
CA VAL A 21 5.00 -20.84 -0.73
C VAL A 21 5.02 -20.16 -2.10
N ARG A 22 4.46 -20.77 -3.14
CA ARG A 22 4.47 -20.21 -4.49
C ARG A 22 3.10 -19.64 -4.85
N PRO A 23 2.86 -18.35 -4.69
CA PRO A 23 1.62 -17.75 -5.15
C PRO A 23 1.66 -17.61 -6.67
N TRP A 24 0.57 -17.98 -7.27
CA TRP A 24 0.28 -17.63 -8.64
C TRP A 24 -0.06 -16.14 -8.70
N THR A 25 0.57 -15.43 -9.61
CA THR A 25 0.22 -14.03 -9.90
C THR A 25 -0.15 -13.91 -11.37
N ALA A 26 -1.20 -13.14 -11.63
CA ALA A 26 -1.59 -12.75 -12.97
C ALA A 26 -1.79 -11.23 -12.99
N LYS A 27 -1.10 -10.56 -13.90
CA LYS A 27 -1.47 -9.19 -14.28
C LYS A 27 -2.49 -9.27 -15.40
N ALA A 28 -3.41 -8.29 -15.48
CA ALA A 28 -4.42 -8.23 -16.54
C ALA A 28 -3.76 -8.48 -17.90
N ASN A 29 -4.32 -9.40 -18.68
CA ASN A 29 -3.84 -9.80 -20.01
C ASN A 29 -2.45 -10.45 -20.10
N LYS A 30 -1.88 -10.95 -19.00
CA LYS A 30 -0.63 -11.71 -19.01
C LYS A 30 -0.84 -13.13 -18.47
N ARG A 31 0.03 -14.06 -18.94
CA ARG A 31 0.00 -15.44 -18.43
C ARG A 31 0.20 -15.46 -16.92
N VAL A 32 -0.52 -16.32 -16.26
CA VAL A 32 -0.31 -16.64 -14.85
C VAL A 32 1.12 -17.13 -14.66
N GLN A 33 1.85 -16.53 -13.74
CA GLN A 33 3.25 -16.85 -13.46
C GLN A 33 3.44 -17.11 -11.97
N PHE A 34 4.41 -17.95 -11.65
CA PHE A 34 4.95 -18.00 -10.31
C PHE A 34 5.89 -16.82 -10.10
N GLY A 35 5.71 -16.09 -9.01
CA GLY A 35 6.53 -14.93 -8.73
C GLY A 35 6.61 -14.61 -7.25
N TYR A 36 7.66 -13.88 -6.92
CA TYR A 36 7.83 -13.24 -5.62
C TYR A 36 7.76 -11.73 -5.80
N GLY A 37 7.15 -11.05 -4.82
CA GLY A 37 7.15 -9.60 -4.74
C GLY A 37 8.51 -9.12 -4.25
N LEU A 38 9.13 -8.23 -5.00
CA LEU A 38 10.30 -7.49 -4.57
C LEU A 38 9.83 -6.18 -3.94
N ASN A 39 10.03 -6.04 -2.65
CA ASN A 39 9.67 -4.84 -1.90
C ASN A 39 10.95 -4.13 -1.48
N TYR A 40 11.05 -2.86 -1.81
CA TYR A 40 12.13 -1.97 -1.42
C TYR A 40 11.59 -0.83 -0.56
N LEU A 41 12.23 -0.59 0.57
CA LEU A 41 12.15 0.66 1.28
C LEU A 41 13.30 1.55 0.79
N ILE A 42 12.96 2.69 0.18
CA ILE A 42 13.94 3.54 -0.50
C ILE A 42 13.89 4.94 0.10
N ASP A 43 15.04 5.47 0.46
CA ASP A 43 15.20 6.89 0.70
C ASP A 43 15.07 7.66 -0.63
N ILE A 44 14.05 8.52 -0.72
CA ILE A 44 13.69 9.21 -1.95
C ILE A 44 14.61 10.38 -2.28
N GLU A 45 15.33 10.91 -1.31
CA GLU A 45 16.28 12.02 -1.51
C GLU A 45 17.55 11.53 -2.22
N TYR A 46 18.19 10.50 -1.67
CA TYR A 46 19.43 9.93 -2.21
C TYR A 46 19.21 8.72 -3.10
N ALA A 47 17.97 8.23 -3.17
CA ALA A 47 17.59 7.02 -3.89
C ALA A 47 18.38 5.77 -3.44
N ILE A 48 18.64 5.66 -2.15
CA ILE A 48 19.31 4.52 -1.52
C ILE A 48 18.24 3.53 -1.05
N VAL A 49 18.44 2.25 -1.37
CA VAL A 49 17.61 1.17 -0.84
C VAL A 49 18.01 0.93 0.61
N VAL A 50 17.13 1.26 1.54
CA VAL A 50 17.37 1.17 2.98
C VAL A 50 17.11 -0.25 3.48
N ASP A 51 16.03 -0.87 2.98
CA ASP A 51 15.67 -2.23 3.35
C ASP A 51 14.98 -2.97 2.20
N VAL A 52 15.00 -4.30 2.28
CA VAL A 52 14.51 -5.20 1.24
C VAL A 52 13.72 -6.35 1.85
N GLU A 53 12.56 -6.67 1.29
CA GLU A 53 11.81 -7.85 1.69
C GLU A 53 11.27 -8.60 0.47
N ALA A 54 11.38 -9.92 0.51
CA ALA A 54 10.80 -10.82 -0.47
C ALA A 54 9.47 -11.34 0.05
N THR A 55 8.41 -11.17 -0.73
CA THR A 55 7.09 -11.70 -0.38
C THR A 55 6.56 -12.62 -1.46
N PRO A 56 5.59 -13.47 -1.13
CA PRO A 56 4.70 -14.00 -2.14
C PRO A 56 4.07 -12.84 -2.93
N ALA A 57 3.94 -12.95 -4.25
CA ALA A 57 3.42 -11.87 -5.09
C ALA A 57 1.91 -11.64 -4.88
N ARG A 58 1.55 -11.11 -3.70
CA ARG A 58 0.19 -10.76 -3.28
C ARG A 58 0.18 -9.36 -2.70
N THR A 59 -0.80 -8.55 -3.06
CA THR A 59 -0.92 -7.16 -2.61
C THR A 59 -0.90 -7.00 -1.08
N TYR A 60 -1.58 -7.89 -0.36
CA TYR A 60 -1.61 -7.83 1.11
C TYR A 60 -0.26 -8.13 1.75
N ASP A 61 0.53 -9.03 1.14
CA ASP A 61 1.85 -9.40 1.63
C ASP A 61 2.85 -8.25 1.42
N GLU A 62 2.70 -7.47 0.35
CA GLU A 62 3.52 -6.28 0.05
C GLU A 62 3.30 -5.16 1.08
N VAL A 63 2.05 -4.88 1.44
CA VAL A 63 1.71 -3.90 2.49
C VAL A 63 2.24 -4.34 3.86
N ALA A 64 2.11 -5.63 4.20
CA ALA A 64 2.64 -6.18 5.44
C ALA A 64 4.18 -6.12 5.48
N ALA A 65 4.85 -6.41 4.36
CA ALA A 65 6.31 -6.30 4.24
C ALA A 65 6.81 -4.87 4.46
N THR A 66 6.11 -3.88 3.94
CA THR A 66 6.48 -2.47 4.14
C THR A 66 6.45 -2.09 5.62
N ARG A 67 5.43 -2.53 6.36
CA ARG A 67 5.37 -2.34 7.80
C ARG A 67 6.57 -3.00 8.50
N THR A 68 6.88 -4.25 8.14
CA THR A 68 8.04 -4.99 8.70
C THR A 68 9.36 -4.27 8.41
N MET A 69 9.55 -3.78 7.19
CA MET A 69 10.76 -3.05 6.80
C MET A 69 10.91 -1.74 7.58
N ILE A 70 9.85 -0.96 7.76
CA ILE A 70 9.89 0.28 8.53
C ILE A 70 10.28 0.01 10.00
N VAL A 71 9.63 -0.97 10.65
CA VAL A 71 9.94 -1.35 12.03
C VAL A 71 11.38 -1.84 12.14
N ARG A 72 11.83 -2.72 11.26
CA ARG A 72 13.20 -3.26 11.24
C ARG A 72 14.25 -2.17 11.01
N THR A 73 13.97 -1.20 10.15
CA THR A 73 14.86 -0.07 9.90
C THR A 73 14.99 0.82 11.14
N GLU A 74 13.88 1.07 11.84
CA GLU A 74 13.91 1.81 13.11
C GLU A 74 14.71 1.07 14.19
N GLU A 75 14.50 -0.24 14.33
CA GLU A 75 15.20 -1.08 15.31
C GLU A 75 16.70 -1.24 15.02
N THR A 76 17.09 -1.40 13.75
CA THR A 76 18.47 -1.72 13.38
C THR A 76 19.33 -0.50 13.09
N LEU A 77 18.77 0.55 12.54
CA LEU A 77 19.47 1.75 12.08
C LEU A 77 19.09 3.00 12.87
N GLY A 78 18.09 2.96 13.73
CA GLY A 78 17.54 4.14 14.41
C GLY A 78 16.89 5.13 13.45
N LEU A 79 16.54 4.70 12.24
CA LEU A 79 15.97 5.55 11.19
C LEU A 79 14.48 5.31 11.07
N LYS A 80 13.69 6.36 11.27
CA LYS A 80 12.25 6.36 11.07
C LYS A 80 11.87 7.41 10.03
N PRO A 81 11.08 7.04 9.00
CA PRO A 81 10.66 8.00 8.00
C PRO A 81 9.64 9.00 8.59
N ASN A 82 9.79 10.27 8.27
CA ASN A 82 8.79 11.29 8.61
C ASN A 82 7.54 11.17 7.73
N ARG A 83 7.71 10.72 6.49
CA ARG A 83 6.64 10.50 5.53
C ARG A 83 6.86 9.21 4.73
N LEU A 84 5.78 8.57 4.34
CA LEU A 84 5.80 7.42 3.45
C LEU A 84 5.06 7.75 2.16
N VAL A 85 5.72 7.52 1.03
CA VAL A 85 5.16 7.69 -0.31
C VAL A 85 4.97 6.32 -0.94
N ALA A 86 3.73 5.99 -1.32
CA ALA A 86 3.41 4.73 -1.97
C ALA A 86 2.23 4.88 -2.93
N ASP A 87 1.87 3.82 -3.64
CA ASP A 87 0.73 3.84 -4.55
C ASP A 87 -0.61 3.58 -3.83
N THR A 88 -1.70 3.63 -4.59
CA THR A 88 -3.07 3.45 -4.09
C THR A 88 -3.29 2.08 -3.42
N ALA A 89 -2.51 1.04 -3.76
CA ALA A 89 -2.64 -0.28 -3.13
C ALA A 89 -2.35 -0.23 -1.63
N TYR A 90 -1.54 0.72 -1.18
CA TYR A 90 -1.22 0.97 0.22
C TYR A 90 -2.25 1.87 0.92
N GLY A 91 -3.20 2.47 0.19
CA GLY A 91 -4.21 3.40 0.70
C GLY A 91 -5.36 2.75 1.48
N THR A 92 -5.12 1.61 2.15
CA THR A 92 -6.10 0.93 2.98
C THR A 92 -6.21 1.59 4.36
N GLY A 93 -7.43 1.64 4.94
CA GLY A 93 -7.64 2.25 6.25
C GLY A 93 -6.70 1.69 7.32
N LYS A 94 -6.59 0.36 7.41
CA LYS A 94 -5.73 -0.31 8.40
C LYS A 94 -4.25 0.10 8.30
N PHE A 95 -3.72 0.27 7.10
CA PHE A 95 -2.33 0.66 6.91
C PHE A 95 -2.12 2.15 7.19
N LEU A 96 -3.03 2.99 6.71
CA LEU A 96 -3.02 4.43 6.97
C LEU A 96 -3.18 4.74 8.46
N GLY A 97 -4.09 4.02 9.17
CA GLY A 97 -4.24 4.11 10.61
C GLY A 97 -2.96 3.77 11.37
N TRP A 98 -2.26 2.72 10.93
CA TRP A 98 -0.98 2.36 11.53
C TRP A 98 0.09 3.43 11.29
N LEU A 99 0.20 3.99 10.06
CA LEU A 99 1.15 5.06 9.76
C LEU A 99 0.92 6.29 10.64
N VAL A 100 -0.33 6.78 10.68
CA VAL A 100 -0.70 7.94 11.50
C VAL A 100 -0.44 7.66 12.98
N GLY A 101 -0.83 6.48 13.48
CA GLY A 101 -0.59 6.06 14.86
C GLY A 101 0.89 5.94 15.23
N THR A 102 1.76 5.71 14.26
CA THR A 102 3.23 5.71 14.47
C THR A 102 3.89 7.05 14.17
N GLY A 103 3.13 8.09 13.82
CA GLY A 103 3.66 9.42 13.53
C GLY A 103 4.30 9.58 12.14
N ILE A 104 3.96 8.68 11.19
CA ILE A 104 4.44 8.75 9.81
C ILE A 104 3.37 9.38 8.93
N THR A 105 3.69 10.47 8.24
CA THR A 105 2.76 11.16 7.34
C THR A 105 2.52 10.35 6.07
N PRO A 106 1.27 9.96 5.75
CA PRO A 106 0.97 9.17 4.57
C PRO A 106 0.79 10.06 3.33
N HIS A 107 1.76 10.09 2.43
CA HIS A 107 1.61 10.64 1.08
C HIS A 107 1.17 9.53 0.11
N ILE A 108 0.01 8.94 0.39
CA ILE A 108 -0.54 7.77 -0.29
C ILE A 108 -1.96 8.09 -0.75
N PRO A 109 -2.30 7.88 -2.04
CA PRO A 109 -3.67 8.04 -2.49
C PRO A 109 -4.58 7.05 -1.77
N VAL A 110 -5.70 7.53 -1.24
CA VAL A 110 -6.63 6.66 -0.52
C VAL A 110 -7.37 5.77 -1.52
N TRP A 111 -7.39 4.48 -1.24
CA TRP A 111 -8.21 3.56 -2.01
C TRP A 111 -9.69 3.80 -1.70
N ASP A 112 -10.33 4.61 -2.51
CA ASP A 112 -11.75 4.89 -2.42
C ASP A 112 -12.48 4.38 -3.67
N LYS A 113 -13.63 3.76 -3.45
CA LYS A 113 -14.58 3.35 -4.49
C LYS A 113 -15.88 4.13 -4.36
N SER A 114 -15.84 5.28 -3.69
CA SER A 114 -17.03 6.06 -3.36
C SER A 114 -17.57 6.88 -4.53
N ASP A 115 -16.75 7.14 -5.55
CA ASP A 115 -17.19 7.90 -6.72
C ASP A 115 -18.14 7.05 -7.57
N ARG A 116 -19.37 7.52 -7.70
CA ARG A 116 -20.45 6.90 -8.44
C ARG A 116 -20.83 7.81 -9.60
N GLU A 117 -20.84 7.26 -10.80
CA GLU A 117 -21.26 7.96 -12.02
C GLU A 117 -22.73 7.69 -12.38
N ASP A 118 -23.44 6.90 -11.55
CA ASP A 118 -24.82 6.47 -11.80
C ASP A 118 -25.90 7.46 -11.31
N GLY A 119 -25.52 8.68 -10.92
CA GLY A 119 -26.43 9.72 -10.43
C GLY A 119 -27.01 9.43 -9.04
N ILE A 120 -26.56 8.38 -8.37
CA ILE A 120 -26.95 8.03 -7.00
C ILE A 120 -25.96 8.67 -6.02
N PHE A 121 -26.49 9.26 -4.96
CA PHE A 121 -25.67 9.87 -3.92
C PHE A 121 -24.57 8.93 -3.45
N SER A 122 -23.34 9.44 -3.47
CA SER A 122 -22.14 8.80 -2.94
C SER A 122 -22.04 9.01 -1.42
N ARG A 123 -20.99 8.55 -0.79
CA ARG A 123 -20.78 8.81 0.63
C ARG A 123 -20.42 10.27 0.91
N SER A 124 -19.78 10.95 -0.04
CA SER A 124 -19.39 12.36 0.06
C SER A 124 -20.59 13.32 0.16
N ASP A 125 -21.76 12.91 -0.33
CA ASP A 125 -22.99 13.69 -0.21
C ASP A 125 -23.60 13.69 1.20
N PHE A 126 -23.05 12.87 2.11
CA PHE A 126 -23.50 12.74 3.50
C PHE A 126 -22.48 13.38 4.42
N LYS A 127 -22.93 14.29 5.28
CA LYS A 127 -22.05 14.94 6.28
C LYS A 127 -21.87 14.04 7.48
N PHE A 128 -20.62 13.80 7.88
CA PHE A 128 -20.32 13.07 9.12
C PHE A 128 -20.24 14.04 10.28
N ASP A 129 -21.06 13.80 11.29
CA ASP A 129 -21.02 14.48 12.58
C ASP A 129 -20.19 13.63 13.53
N ARG A 130 -18.98 14.09 13.83
CA ARG A 130 -18.02 13.36 14.67
C ARG A 130 -18.44 13.29 16.12
N GLU A 131 -19.03 14.38 16.67
CA GLU A 131 -19.41 14.44 18.07
C GLU A 131 -20.53 13.46 18.40
N ARG A 132 -21.51 13.38 17.49
CA ARG A 132 -22.68 12.50 17.63
C ARG A 132 -22.47 11.12 17.04
N ASN A 133 -21.36 10.90 16.33
CA ASN A 133 -21.06 9.67 15.58
C ASN A 133 -22.23 9.23 14.68
N VAL A 134 -22.72 10.17 13.86
CA VAL A 134 -23.82 9.94 12.92
C VAL A 134 -23.50 10.56 11.55
N TYR A 135 -24.15 10.08 10.50
CA TYR A 135 -24.19 10.80 9.24
C TYR A 135 -25.49 11.56 9.11
N VAL A 136 -25.45 12.73 8.51
CA VAL A 136 -26.61 13.53 8.09
C VAL A 136 -26.77 13.38 6.61
N CYS A 137 -27.96 12.96 6.13
CA CYS A 137 -28.23 12.80 4.71
C CYS A 137 -28.63 14.16 4.07
N PRO A 138 -28.65 14.28 2.72
CA PRO A 138 -29.07 15.50 2.04
C PRO A 138 -30.51 15.97 2.34
N ALA A 139 -31.35 15.10 2.93
CA ALA A 139 -32.68 15.42 3.43
C ALA A 139 -32.72 15.63 4.96
N ASP A 140 -31.59 15.95 5.59
CA ASP A 140 -31.43 16.22 7.03
C ASP A 140 -31.91 15.09 7.97
N LYS A 141 -31.89 13.83 7.49
CA LYS A 141 -32.17 12.65 8.32
C LYS A 141 -30.88 12.03 8.81
N LEU A 142 -30.93 11.46 10.02
CA LEU A 142 -29.78 10.88 10.68
C LEU A 142 -29.60 9.40 10.31
N LEU A 143 -28.38 9.03 9.91
CA LEU A 143 -27.94 7.64 9.83
C LEU A 143 -27.19 7.32 11.13
N LYS A 144 -27.72 6.39 11.89
CA LYS A 144 -27.15 5.95 13.17
C LYS A 144 -26.43 4.62 13.00
N THR A 145 -25.45 4.36 13.84
CA THR A 145 -24.75 3.09 13.94
C THR A 145 -25.09 2.37 15.25
N THR A 146 -24.99 1.06 15.24
CA THR A 146 -25.03 0.23 16.47
C THR A 146 -23.68 0.18 17.17
N GLY A 147 -22.62 0.74 16.58
CA GLY A 147 -21.26 0.66 17.09
C GLY A 147 -20.55 -0.66 16.79
N ASN A 148 -21.26 -1.66 16.27
CA ASN A 148 -20.65 -2.96 15.97
C ASN A 148 -19.75 -2.88 14.74
N VAL A 149 -18.48 -3.21 14.93
CA VAL A 149 -17.49 -3.32 13.83
C VAL A 149 -17.69 -4.66 13.13
N GLY A 150 -17.93 -4.62 11.84
CA GLY A 150 -18.03 -5.82 11.01
C GLY A 150 -16.67 -6.53 10.86
N ARG A 151 -16.68 -7.78 10.36
CA ARG A 151 -15.45 -8.54 10.02
C ARG A 151 -14.60 -7.85 8.94
N ASP A 152 -15.21 -6.96 8.15
CA ASP A 152 -14.60 -6.12 7.13
C ASP A 152 -13.97 -4.84 7.69
N HIS A 153 -13.85 -4.72 9.03
CA HIS A 153 -13.31 -3.56 9.75
C HIS A 153 -14.08 -2.26 9.46
N LYS A 154 -15.41 -2.36 9.28
CA LYS A 154 -16.27 -1.23 8.95
C LYS A 154 -17.43 -1.10 9.94
N LEU A 155 -17.76 0.14 10.24
CA LEU A 155 -18.99 0.54 10.91
C LEU A 155 -20.10 0.74 9.86
N ARG A 156 -21.32 0.36 10.21
CA ARG A 156 -22.48 0.52 9.36
C ARG A 156 -23.46 1.51 9.97
N TYR A 157 -23.89 2.47 9.16
CA TYR A 157 -24.84 3.53 9.51
C TYR A 157 -26.12 3.34 8.72
N PHE A 158 -27.26 3.50 9.35
CA PHE A 158 -28.57 3.26 8.75
C PHE A 158 -29.52 4.40 9.05
N THR A 159 -30.35 4.78 8.06
CA THR A 159 -31.57 5.54 8.32
C THR A 159 -32.70 4.62 8.75
N LEU A 160 -33.72 5.17 9.40
CA LEU A 160 -34.96 4.45 9.65
C LEU A 160 -35.75 4.32 8.34
N LYS A 161 -36.42 3.18 8.17
CA LYS A 161 -37.24 2.91 6.98
C LYS A 161 -38.31 4.01 6.77
N ARG A 162 -38.96 4.48 7.85
CA ARG A 162 -39.96 5.55 7.83
C ARG A 162 -39.38 6.86 7.28
N ASP A 163 -38.12 7.17 7.54
CA ASP A 163 -37.49 8.42 7.13
C ASP A 163 -37.20 8.45 5.61
N CYS A 164 -37.08 7.27 4.99
CA CYS A 164 -36.83 7.13 3.57
C CYS A 164 -38.12 6.88 2.74
N SER A 165 -39.20 6.38 3.36
CA SER A 165 -40.42 5.98 2.62
C SER A 165 -41.08 7.12 1.90
N GLY A 166 -41.13 8.32 2.50
CA GLY A 166 -41.72 9.54 1.92
C GLY A 166 -40.69 10.57 1.44
N CYS A 167 -39.41 10.18 1.33
CA CYS A 167 -38.37 11.12 0.97
C CYS A 167 -38.34 11.43 -0.52
N PRO A 168 -38.42 12.71 -0.95
CA PRO A 168 -38.40 13.09 -2.36
C PRO A 168 -37.05 12.74 -3.03
N LEU A 169 -35.95 12.65 -2.27
CA LEU A 169 -34.63 12.30 -2.76
C LEU A 169 -34.37 10.78 -2.83
N LYS A 170 -35.37 9.96 -2.47
CA LYS A 170 -35.20 8.49 -2.47
C LYS A 170 -34.75 7.93 -3.82
N PRO A 171 -35.24 8.37 -4.98
CA PRO A 171 -34.79 7.88 -6.28
C PRO A 171 -33.30 8.08 -6.52
N GLN A 172 -32.72 9.18 -6.03
CA GLN A 172 -31.28 9.49 -6.13
C GLN A 172 -30.46 8.93 -4.97
N CYS A 173 -31.10 8.48 -3.89
CA CYS A 173 -30.42 8.04 -2.68
C CYS A 173 -30.39 6.52 -2.52
N CYS A 174 -31.56 5.88 -2.52
CA CYS A 174 -31.70 4.46 -2.29
C CYS A 174 -32.92 3.88 -3.04
N PRO A 175 -32.96 3.92 -4.39
CA PRO A 175 -34.13 3.54 -5.20
C PRO A 175 -34.59 2.10 -4.91
N ASN A 176 -33.63 1.17 -4.80
CA ASN A 176 -33.87 -0.27 -4.70
C ASN A 176 -33.85 -0.82 -3.28
N THR A 177 -33.73 0.05 -2.25
CA THR A 177 -33.64 -0.39 -0.85
C THR A 177 -34.63 0.36 0.04
N PRO A 178 -35.13 -0.27 1.14
CA PRO A 178 -36.07 0.38 2.04
C PRO A 178 -35.52 1.63 2.73
N SER A 179 -34.20 1.63 3.00
CA SER A 179 -33.50 2.74 3.66
C SER A 179 -32.04 2.82 3.21
N ARG A 180 -31.44 3.99 3.37
CA ARG A 180 -30.03 4.20 3.05
C ARG A 180 -29.13 3.54 4.08
N LYS A 181 -28.08 2.87 3.57
CA LYS A 181 -27.00 2.30 4.36
C LYS A 181 -25.68 2.88 3.88
N LEU A 182 -24.86 3.34 4.83
CA LEU A 182 -23.47 3.76 4.59
C LEU A 182 -22.51 2.90 5.37
N THR A 183 -21.31 2.72 4.85
CA THR A 183 -20.22 2.06 5.55
C THR A 183 -19.09 3.05 5.76
N ARG A 184 -18.52 3.09 6.97
CA ARG A 184 -17.35 3.87 7.33
C ARG A 184 -16.26 2.92 7.82
N ASP A 185 -15.03 3.10 7.33
CA ASP A 185 -13.88 2.37 7.86
C ASP A 185 -13.63 2.78 9.31
N VAL A 186 -13.14 1.87 10.14
CA VAL A 186 -12.77 2.21 11.53
C VAL A 186 -11.68 3.27 11.53
N GLU A 187 -10.74 3.17 10.58
CA GLU A 187 -9.62 4.09 10.41
C GLU A 187 -9.94 5.22 9.39
N GLU A 188 -11.20 5.61 9.27
CA GLU A 188 -11.58 6.65 8.30
C GLU A 188 -10.94 8.00 8.61
N ASP A 189 -10.66 8.30 9.87
CA ASP A 189 -9.98 9.53 10.27
C ASP A 189 -8.54 9.58 9.71
N ALA A 190 -7.83 8.45 9.69
CA ALA A 190 -6.53 8.35 9.08
C ALA A 190 -6.61 8.45 7.53
N ARG A 191 -7.71 7.94 6.95
CA ARG A 191 -7.98 8.10 5.52
C ARG A 191 -8.28 9.56 5.16
N ASP A 192 -9.07 10.26 5.99
CA ASP A 192 -9.35 11.68 5.82
C ASP A 192 -8.07 12.51 5.98
N HIS A 193 -7.21 12.15 6.93
CA HIS A 193 -5.88 12.75 7.07
C HIS A 193 -5.03 12.56 5.81
N ALA A 194 -4.98 11.35 5.24
CA ALA A 194 -4.28 11.10 3.99
C ALA A 194 -4.89 11.89 2.79
N ARG A 195 -6.22 12.02 2.74
CA ARG A 195 -6.90 12.83 1.71
C ARG A 195 -6.56 14.31 1.80
N SER A 196 -6.34 14.85 3.00
CA SER A 196 -6.03 16.27 3.19
C SER A 196 -4.72 16.70 2.53
N PHE A 197 -3.82 15.76 2.24
CA PHE A 197 -2.58 16.05 1.50
C PHE A 197 -2.76 16.06 -0.02
N ILE A 198 -3.79 15.39 -0.54
CA ILE A 198 -4.03 15.30 -1.99
C ILE A 198 -4.26 16.72 -2.56
N GLY A 199 -3.49 17.07 -3.59
CA GLY A 199 -3.55 18.41 -4.21
C GLY A 199 -2.68 19.47 -3.51
N THR A 200 -1.96 19.10 -2.45
CA THR A 200 -0.94 20.00 -1.87
C THR A 200 0.38 19.92 -2.66
N PRO A 201 1.18 21.01 -2.67
CA PRO A 201 2.50 21.01 -3.33
C PRO A 201 3.43 19.91 -2.79
N GLU A 202 3.34 19.58 -1.50
CA GLU A 202 4.12 18.51 -0.87
C GLU A 202 3.75 17.15 -1.40
N PHE A 203 2.46 16.91 -1.60
CA PHE A 203 1.98 15.64 -2.17
C PHE A 203 2.42 15.48 -3.62
N ASP A 204 2.32 16.54 -4.43
CA ASP A 204 2.75 16.52 -5.82
C ASP A 204 4.25 16.29 -5.94
N ARG A 205 5.07 16.93 -5.10
CA ARG A 205 6.49 16.67 -5.00
C ARG A 205 6.77 15.19 -4.67
N SER A 206 6.09 14.64 -3.67
CA SER A 206 6.23 13.24 -3.30
C SER A 206 5.85 12.29 -4.44
N ARG A 207 4.81 12.61 -5.20
CA ARG A 207 4.42 11.84 -6.39
C ARG A 207 5.52 11.84 -7.46
N ASP A 208 6.16 12.98 -7.69
CA ASP A 208 7.25 13.09 -8.67
C ASP A 208 8.54 12.40 -8.17
N GLU A 209 8.83 12.48 -6.88
CA GLU A 209 9.92 11.72 -6.26
C GLU A 209 9.70 10.20 -6.39
N ARG A 210 8.47 9.73 -6.21
CA ARG A 210 8.12 8.31 -6.43
C ARG A 210 8.42 7.85 -7.85
N LYS A 211 8.19 8.68 -8.87
CA LYS A 211 8.55 8.34 -10.26
C LYS A 211 10.05 8.05 -10.42
N LYS A 212 10.91 8.76 -9.69
CA LYS A 212 12.37 8.49 -9.68
C LYS A 212 12.69 7.13 -9.09
N VAL A 213 11.93 6.71 -8.06
CA VAL A 213 12.04 5.37 -7.46
C VAL A 213 11.62 4.27 -8.44
N GLU A 214 10.55 4.47 -9.19
CA GLU A 214 10.09 3.51 -10.21
C GLU A 214 11.18 3.24 -11.27
N MET A 215 11.99 4.23 -11.59
CA MET A 215 13.16 4.06 -12.49
C MET A 215 14.19 3.06 -11.95
N ARG A 216 14.28 2.86 -10.62
CA ARG A 216 15.17 1.85 -10.02
C ARG A 216 14.77 0.44 -10.43
N PHE A 217 13.47 0.15 -10.42
CA PHE A 217 12.95 -1.15 -10.86
C PHE A 217 13.10 -1.34 -12.37
N ALA A 218 12.95 -0.27 -13.17
CA ALA A 218 13.22 -0.32 -14.60
C ALA A 218 14.70 -0.62 -14.86
N HIS A 219 15.61 0.08 -14.21
CA HIS A 219 17.07 -0.16 -14.34
C HIS A 219 17.48 -1.57 -13.89
N LEU A 220 16.82 -2.12 -12.88
CA LEU A 220 17.07 -3.49 -12.44
C LEU A 220 16.82 -4.49 -13.57
N LYS A 221 15.78 -4.30 -14.36
CA LYS A 221 15.44 -5.15 -15.50
C LYS A 221 16.34 -4.88 -16.71
N THR A 222 16.49 -3.61 -17.10
CA THR A 222 17.18 -3.23 -18.34
C THR A 222 18.71 -3.31 -18.23
N HIS A 223 19.29 -2.84 -17.13
CA HIS A 223 20.75 -2.77 -16.97
C HIS A 223 21.36 -3.93 -16.19
N HIS A 224 20.56 -4.56 -15.29
CA HIS A 224 21.04 -5.69 -14.49
C HIS A 224 20.49 -7.03 -14.96
N ARG A 225 19.66 -7.04 -16.01
CA ARG A 225 19.01 -8.26 -16.56
C ARG A 225 18.29 -9.08 -15.51
N PHE A 226 17.70 -8.40 -14.52
CA PHE A 226 16.99 -9.02 -13.41
C PHE A 226 15.53 -9.33 -13.82
N GLU A 227 15.37 -10.19 -14.85
CA GLU A 227 14.07 -10.59 -15.36
C GLU A 227 13.61 -11.94 -14.82
N ARG A 228 14.56 -12.79 -14.44
CA ARG A 228 14.31 -14.14 -13.92
C ARG A 228 15.18 -14.37 -12.69
N MET A 229 14.55 -14.93 -11.67
CA MET A 229 15.28 -15.39 -10.50
C MET A 229 16.06 -16.67 -10.81
N ARG A 230 17.25 -16.79 -10.26
CA ARG A 230 18.14 -17.94 -10.41
C ARG A 230 18.02 -18.89 -9.23
N LEU A 231 17.85 -18.33 -8.02
CA LEU A 231 17.68 -19.11 -6.81
C LEU A 231 16.21 -19.51 -6.63
N ARG A 232 15.99 -20.59 -5.91
CA ARG A 232 14.64 -21.15 -5.70
C ARG A 232 14.14 -20.91 -4.28
N GLY A 233 12.83 -20.73 -4.15
CA GLY A 233 12.18 -20.52 -2.86
C GLY A 233 12.21 -19.08 -2.38
N LEU A 234 11.50 -18.79 -1.29
CA LEU A 234 11.41 -17.44 -0.74
C LEU A 234 12.76 -16.96 -0.17
N SER A 235 13.53 -17.85 0.45
CA SER A 235 14.89 -17.52 0.93
C SER A 235 15.81 -17.13 -0.23
N GLY A 236 15.83 -17.95 -1.31
CA GLY A 236 16.60 -17.61 -2.51
C GLY A 236 16.17 -16.31 -3.16
N ALA A 237 14.84 -16.02 -3.17
CA ALA A 237 14.33 -14.74 -3.61
C ALA A 237 14.87 -13.58 -2.76
N ARG A 238 14.87 -13.75 -1.44
CA ARG A 238 15.40 -12.76 -0.50
C ARG A 238 16.87 -12.49 -0.76
N ASP A 239 17.69 -13.54 -0.92
CA ASP A 239 19.12 -13.39 -1.19
C ASP A 239 19.40 -12.64 -2.49
N GLU A 240 18.72 -13.01 -3.60
CA GLU A 240 18.86 -12.31 -4.87
C GLU A 240 18.41 -10.84 -4.79
N PHE A 241 17.34 -10.55 -4.05
CA PHE A 241 16.84 -9.18 -3.90
C PHE A 241 17.80 -8.30 -3.08
N HIS A 242 18.41 -8.86 -2.03
CA HIS A 242 19.45 -8.15 -1.27
C HIS A 242 20.68 -7.87 -2.13
N LEU A 243 21.18 -8.86 -2.88
CA LEU A 243 22.31 -8.67 -3.78
C LEU A 243 22.01 -7.59 -4.84
N ALA A 244 20.81 -7.59 -5.39
CA ALA A 244 20.38 -6.57 -6.34
C ALA A 244 20.35 -5.16 -5.72
N ALA A 245 19.87 -5.03 -4.49
CA ALA A 245 19.86 -3.77 -3.75
C ALA A 245 21.29 -3.28 -3.44
N ILE A 246 22.18 -4.17 -3.00
CA ILE A 246 23.60 -3.85 -2.75
C ILE A 246 24.25 -3.29 -4.02
N VAL A 247 24.07 -3.94 -5.16
CA VAL A 247 24.64 -3.48 -6.44
C VAL A 247 24.08 -2.11 -6.83
N GLN A 248 22.78 -1.87 -6.64
CA GLN A 248 22.17 -0.57 -6.91
C GLN A 248 22.70 0.52 -5.99
N ASN A 249 22.88 0.22 -4.69
CA ASN A 249 23.42 1.15 -3.71
C ASN A 249 24.89 1.48 -4.00
N LEU A 250 25.71 0.49 -4.30
CA LEU A 250 27.12 0.69 -4.69
C LEU A 250 27.24 1.59 -5.94
N LYS A 251 26.38 1.37 -6.96
CA LYS A 251 26.33 2.27 -8.12
C LYS A 251 25.93 3.70 -7.76
N THR A 252 25.01 3.85 -6.84
CA THR A 252 24.58 5.17 -6.36
C THR A 252 25.72 5.85 -5.62
N LEU A 253 26.37 5.14 -4.70
CA LEU A 253 27.52 5.62 -3.96
C LEU A 253 28.66 6.03 -4.89
N ALA A 254 29.00 5.19 -5.87
CA ALA A 254 30.03 5.51 -6.86
C ALA A 254 29.71 6.81 -7.62
N LYS A 255 28.47 7.04 -8.01
CA LYS A 255 28.05 8.29 -8.66
C LYS A 255 28.16 9.51 -7.72
N HIS A 256 27.89 9.35 -6.43
CA HIS A 256 28.06 10.43 -5.45
C HIS A 256 29.52 10.78 -5.19
N ILE A 257 30.38 9.76 -5.09
CA ILE A 257 31.83 9.94 -4.86
C ILE A 257 32.50 10.52 -6.11
N TRP A 258 32.09 10.07 -7.30
CA TRP A 258 32.74 10.43 -8.57
C TRP A 258 32.09 11.61 -9.29
N ARG A 259 31.14 12.30 -8.72
CA ARG A 259 30.69 13.59 -9.28
C ARG A 259 31.88 14.55 -9.20
N PRO A 260 32.40 15.06 -10.34
CA PRO A 260 33.39 16.14 -10.27
C PRO A 260 32.73 17.28 -9.47
N ARG A 261 33.40 17.71 -8.42
CA ARG A 261 32.98 18.94 -7.70
C ARG A 261 32.87 20.00 -8.79
N SER A 262 31.66 20.51 -9.02
CA SER A 262 31.45 21.66 -9.89
C SER A 262 32.41 22.74 -9.40
N HIS A 263 33.36 23.10 -10.27
CA HIS A 263 34.26 24.24 -10.00
C HIS A 263 33.34 25.44 -9.67
N VAL A 264 33.36 25.88 -8.45
CA VAL A 264 32.88 27.22 -8.10
C VAL A 264 33.75 28.15 -8.93
N PRO A 265 33.21 28.99 -9.82
CA PRO A 265 34.04 29.94 -10.53
C PRO A 265 34.64 30.88 -9.47
N THR A 266 35.94 30.86 -9.35
CA THR A 266 36.68 31.84 -8.59
C THR A 266 36.35 33.20 -9.21
N ALA A 267 35.51 33.97 -8.53
CA ALA A 267 35.27 35.36 -8.92
C ALA A 267 36.64 36.04 -8.99
N CYS A 268 37.03 36.42 -10.19
CA CYS A 268 38.15 37.37 -10.36
C CYS A 268 37.77 38.65 -9.66
N LEU A 269 38.44 38.92 -8.55
CA LEU A 269 38.53 40.28 -7.99
C LEU A 269 39.39 41.10 -8.96
N ALA A 270 38.74 42.01 -9.67
CA ALA A 270 39.38 43.11 -10.34
C ALA A 270 39.11 44.39 -9.50
#